data_4c581365cdeb9fff2e63688e7a7a8441
#
_entry.id   4c581365cdeb9fff2e63688e7a7a8441
#
_cell.length_a   1.000
_cell.length_b   1.000
_cell.length_c   1.000
_cell.angle_alpha   90.00
_cell.angle_beta   90.00
_cell.angle_gamma   90.00
#
_symmetry.space_group_name_H-M   'P 1'
#
loop_
_entity.id
_entity.type
_entity.pdbx_description
1 polymer ?
#
loop_
_entity_poly.entity_id
_entity_poly.type
_entity_poly.pdbx_seq_one_letter_code
_entity_poly.pdbx_strand_id
1 'polypeptide(L)'
;MTQRDPSALTPEEIQKEALPGESWEAAARRIARKRAEAGKSGTPPKPQNPTSAKAAPIIRLPFWPESQRGAPNEIVRSALFNARNRKQKRGYLANVDVYVIGDGSITYTGEELRQDDETVWLHLIHLARNTPPGELVEFGPHAFCKAVGWDASGKSYQRLRDCITRLQATALGVYSKRLKEGLSLSMIPFFRWKNAEGHALKTYQVRIAPEMVEFFGEVHYTQFEWEQRLALPSGLASWLHGYFASHREPFPVKLETIREGAGLTMERLDHLREKVAAALEALRTVGFLVSWRVEKDLVYVVRA
;
A
#
# COMPACT_ATOMS: atom_id res chain seq x y z
N MET A 1 54.16 6.43 -47.35
CA MET A 1 52.81 6.98 -47.17
C MET A 1 51.96 5.85 -46.58
N THR A 2 51.81 5.82 -45.26
CA THR A 2 50.99 4.80 -44.54
C THR A 2 49.53 5.18 -44.65
N GLN A 3 48.75 4.38 -45.34
CA GLN A 3 47.31 4.53 -45.44
C GLN A 3 46.75 4.38 -43.98
N ARG A 4 46.12 5.43 -43.50
CA ARG A 4 45.33 5.39 -42.23
C ARG A 4 44.11 4.53 -42.47
N ASP A 5 43.92 3.55 -41.63
CA ASP A 5 42.69 2.73 -41.57
C ASP A 5 41.50 3.67 -41.26
N PRO A 6 40.51 3.81 -42.16
CA PRO A 6 39.39 4.69 -41.97
C PRO A 6 38.45 4.26 -40.85
N SER A 7 38.65 3.08 -40.27
CA SER A 7 37.88 2.54 -39.13
C SER A 7 38.48 2.87 -37.75
N ALA A 8 39.67 3.45 -37.70
CA ALA A 8 40.35 3.76 -36.44
C ALA A 8 39.75 5.03 -35.78
N LEU A 9 39.20 4.89 -34.57
CA LEU A 9 38.70 6.00 -33.76
C LEU A 9 39.84 6.95 -33.40
N THR A 10 39.62 8.26 -33.56
CA THR A 10 40.59 9.25 -33.13
C THR A 10 40.43 9.53 -31.61
N PRO A 11 41.52 9.97 -30.94
CA PRO A 11 41.45 10.37 -29.52
C PRO A 11 40.38 11.40 -29.22
N GLU A 12 40.19 12.36 -30.11
CA GLU A 12 39.15 13.41 -29.97
C GLU A 12 37.74 12.87 -30.03
N GLU A 13 37.46 11.91 -30.90
CA GLU A 13 36.17 11.24 -31.03
C GLU A 13 35.83 10.43 -29.77
N ILE A 14 36.83 9.73 -29.21
CA ILE A 14 36.65 8.96 -27.96
C ILE A 14 36.37 9.90 -26.79
N GLN A 15 37.09 11.00 -26.67
CA GLN A 15 36.94 11.98 -25.61
C GLN A 15 35.55 12.66 -25.64
N LYS A 16 35.02 12.91 -26.84
CA LYS A 16 33.71 13.56 -27.04
C LYS A 16 32.54 12.65 -26.65
N GLU A 17 32.68 11.33 -26.82
CA GLU A 17 31.63 10.35 -26.57
C GLU A 17 31.83 9.52 -25.31
N ALA A 18 32.92 9.73 -24.53
CA ALA A 18 33.15 9.02 -23.27
C ALA A 18 32.14 9.41 -22.21
N LEU A 19 31.68 8.42 -21.43
CA LEU A 19 30.78 8.62 -20.31
C LEU A 19 31.55 8.98 -19.04
N PRO A 20 30.98 9.77 -18.11
CA PRO A 20 31.62 10.09 -16.84
C PRO A 20 32.05 8.83 -16.08
N GLY A 21 33.35 8.72 -15.74
CA GLY A 21 33.89 7.55 -15.04
C GLY A 21 34.25 6.34 -15.92
N GLU A 22 34.06 6.41 -17.22
CA GLU A 22 34.40 5.34 -18.16
C GLU A 22 35.90 5.41 -18.51
N SER A 23 36.59 4.25 -18.50
CA SER A 23 38.00 4.24 -18.93
C SER A 23 38.12 4.43 -20.45
N TRP A 24 39.24 5.02 -20.90
CA TRP A 24 39.51 5.27 -22.31
C TRP A 24 39.33 4.05 -23.20
N GLU A 25 39.80 2.88 -22.76
CA GLU A 25 39.67 1.64 -23.49
C GLU A 25 38.23 1.13 -23.58
N ALA A 26 37.47 1.30 -22.51
CA ALA A 26 36.06 0.93 -22.47
C ALA A 26 35.22 1.81 -23.43
N ALA A 27 35.49 3.13 -23.42
CA ALA A 27 34.86 4.07 -24.33
C ALA A 27 35.15 3.73 -25.81
N ALA A 28 36.45 3.48 -26.12
CA ALA A 28 36.86 3.11 -27.48
C ALA A 28 36.17 1.83 -27.97
N ARG A 29 36.10 0.77 -27.14
CA ARG A 29 35.43 -0.49 -27.46
C ARG A 29 33.93 -0.31 -27.69
N ARG A 30 33.27 0.46 -26.82
CA ARG A 30 31.82 0.75 -26.93
C ARG A 30 31.48 1.51 -28.23
N ILE A 31 32.27 2.54 -28.54
CA ILE A 31 32.08 3.37 -29.73
C ILE A 31 32.35 2.55 -31.02
N ALA A 32 33.43 1.75 -31.06
CA ALA A 32 33.74 0.86 -32.15
C ALA A 32 32.63 -0.16 -32.41
N ARG A 33 32.08 -0.77 -31.36
CA ARG A 33 30.95 -1.72 -31.46
C ARG A 33 29.70 -1.04 -32.02
N LYS A 34 29.36 0.15 -31.53
CA LYS A 34 28.23 0.93 -32.04
C LYS A 34 28.33 1.29 -33.51
N ARG A 35 29.55 1.64 -34.00
CA ARG A 35 29.83 1.91 -35.41
C ARG A 35 29.75 0.65 -36.27
N ALA A 36 30.25 -0.47 -35.77
CA ALA A 36 30.18 -1.75 -36.47
C ALA A 36 28.74 -2.29 -36.60
N GLU A 37 27.90 -2.05 -35.59
CA GLU A 37 26.48 -2.36 -35.61
C GLU A 37 25.70 -1.44 -36.59
N ALA A 38 26.04 -0.15 -36.64
CA ALA A 38 25.45 0.81 -37.57
C ALA A 38 25.86 0.56 -39.06
N GLY A 39 27.07 0.04 -39.29
CA GLY A 39 27.56 -0.30 -40.63
C GLY A 39 26.99 -1.58 -41.25
N LYS A 40 26.28 -2.42 -40.46
CA LYS A 40 25.64 -3.66 -40.89
C LYS A 40 24.19 -3.49 -41.39
N SER A 41 23.60 -2.31 -41.34
CA SER A 41 22.22 -2.05 -41.76
C SER A 41 22.18 -1.37 -43.14
N GLY A 42 22.53 -2.10 -44.16
CA GLY A 42 22.39 -1.72 -45.60
C GLY A 42 21.16 -2.39 -46.25
N THR A 43 20.00 -2.29 -45.64
CA THR A 43 18.70 -2.47 -46.27
C THR A 43 17.68 -1.66 -45.49
N PRO A 44 16.90 -0.73 -46.08
CA PRO A 44 15.88 -0.04 -45.33
C PRO A 44 14.90 -1.09 -44.80
N PRO A 45 14.63 -1.14 -43.50
CA PRO A 45 13.64 -2.05 -42.97
C PRO A 45 12.29 -1.63 -43.58
N LYS A 46 11.62 -2.59 -44.24
CA LYS A 46 10.19 -2.51 -44.53
C LYS A 46 9.50 -2.00 -43.26
N PRO A 47 8.53 -1.06 -43.34
CA PRO A 47 7.85 -0.60 -42.13
C PRO A 47 7.23 -1.83 -41.46
N GLN A 48 7.89 -2.29 -40.41
CA GLN A 48 7.30 -3.25 -39.50
C GLN A 48 6.20 -2.43 -38.81
N ASN A 49 4.95 -2.80 -39.08
CA ASN A 49 3.86 -2.46 -38.16
C ASN A 49 4.39 -2.66 -36.75
N PRO A 50 4.20 -1.71 -35.84
CA PRO A 50 4.58 -1.91 -34.47
C PRO A 50 3.94 -3.24 -34.06
N THR A 51 4.76 -4.27 -33.90
CA THR A 51 4.35 -5.53 -33.30
C THR A 51 3.68 -5.08 -32.03
N SER A 52 2.39 -5.31 -31.92
CA SER A 52 1.61 -4.95 -30.75
C SER A 52 2.40 -5.45 -29.55
N ALA A 53 3.11 -4.54 -28.87
CA ALA A 53 3.52 -4.80 -27.53
C ALA A 53 2.23 -5.26 -26.88
N LYS A 54 2.13 -6.53 -26.47
CA LYS A 54 1.02 -7.01 -25.67
C LYS A 54 0.88 -5.98 -24.58
N ALA A 55 -0.17 -5.14 -24.67
CA ALA A 55 -0.44 -4.15 -23.66
C ALA A 55 -0.40 -4.92 -22.35
N ALA A 56 0.48 -4.50 -21.43
CA ALA A 56 0.55 -5.12 -20.13
C ALA A 56 -0.88 -5.19 -19.59
N PRO A 57 -1.34 -6.31 -19.04
CA PRO A 57 -2.70 -6.43 -18.57
C PRO A 57 -2.95 -5.26 -17.61
N ILE A 58 -3.98 -4.46 -17.89
CA ILE A 58 -4.38 -3.37 -17.00
C ILE A 58 -4.90 -4.06 -15.73
N ILE A 59 -4.06 -4.13 -14.71
CA ILE A 59 -4.44 -4.67 -13.40
C ILE A 59 -5.41 -3.68 -12.79
N ARG A 60 -6.63 -4.12 -12.54
CA ARG A 60 -7.67 -3.31 -11.89
C ARG A 60 -7.92 -3.84 -10.50
N LEU A 61 -8.42 -2.96 -9.60
CA LEU A 61 -8.94 -3.40 -8.32
C LEU A 61 -10.06 -4.42 -8.54
N PRO A 62 -10.12 -5.49 -7.74
CA PRO A 62 -11.22 -6.45 -7.80
C PRO A 62 -12.54 -5.76 -7.51
N PHE A 63 -13.61 -6.31 -8.04
CA PHE A 63 -14.95 -5.84 -7.73
C PHE A 63 -15.42 -6.39 -6.38
N TRP A 64 -15.99 -5.52 -5.55
CA TRP A 64 -16.75 -5.87 -4.35
C TRP A 64 -17.97 -4.96 -4.22
N PRO A 65 -19.04 -5.42 -3.52
CA PRO A 65 -20.28 -4.65 -3.34
C PRO A 65 -20.07 -3.35 -2.55
N GLU A 66 -21.02 -2.44 -2.64
CA GLU A 66 -21.02 -1.18 -1.87
C GLU A 66 -20.98 -1.39 -0.36
N SER A 67 -21.57 -2.49 0.14
CA SER A 67 -21.55 -2.87 1.56
C SER A 67 -20.18 -3.33 2.05
N GLN A 68 -19.23 -3.59 1.16
CA GLN A 68 -17.94 -4.18 1.50
C GLN A 68 -16.76 -3.26 1.20
N ARG A 69 -15.63 -3.54 1.86
CA ARG A 69 -14.32 -2.94 1.57
C ARG A 69 -13.29 -4.04 1.41
N GLY A 70 -12.36 -3.84 0.48
CA GLY A 70 -11.27 -4.76 0.24
C GLY A 70 -9.93 -4.22 0.71
N ALA A 71 -9.06 -5.10 1.23
CA ALA A 71 -7.67 -4.79 1.54
C ALA A 71 -6.74 -5.98 1.30
N PRO A 72 -5.48 -5.76 0.86
CA PRO A 72 -4.49 -6.83 0.74
C PRO A 72 -4.25 -7.54 2.07
N ASN A 73 -4.08 -8.85 2.03
CA ASN A 73 -3.86 -9.65 3.24
C ASN A 73 -2.61 -9.26 4.00
N GLU A 74 -1.54 -8.89 3.31
CA GLU A 74 -0.30 -8.42 3.91
C GLU A 74 -0.51 -7.16 4.77
N ILE A 75 -1.43 -6.29 4.37
CA ILE A 75 -1.77 -5.07 5.11
C ILE A 75 -2.61 -5.40 6.34
N VAL A 76 -3.72 -6.14 6.19
CA VAL A 76 -4.64 -6.41 7.32
C VAL A 76 -4.06 -7.37 8.37
N ARG A 77 -3.03 -8.14 8.00
CA ARG A 77 -2.31 -9.06 8.91
C ARG A 77 -1.05 -8.44 9.51
N SER A 78 -0.91 -7.13 9.46
CA SER A 78 0.30 -6.43 9.89
C SER A 78 0.03 -5.38 10.96
N ALA A 79 1.11 -4.93 11.60
CA ALA A 79 1.10 -3.80 12.52
C ALA A 79 1.18 -2.43 11.82
N LEU A 80 1.05 -2.38 10.48
CA LEU A 80 1.11 -1.12 9.71
C LEU A 80 0.08 -0.11 10.21
N PHE A 81 -1.18 -0.53 10.29
CA PHE A 81 -2.26 0.23 10.90
C PHE A 81 -2.49 -0.25 12.33
N ASN A 82 -1.61 0.17 13.25
CA ASN A 82 -1.63 -0.35 14.60
C ASN A 82 -2.91 -0.01 15.36
N ALA A 83 -3.20 -0.82 16.40
CA ALA A 83 -4.41 -0.70 17.22
C ALA A 83 -4.25 0.24 18.43
N ARG A 84 -3.21 1.09 18.46
CA ARG A 84 -2.97 2.04 19.55
C ARG A 84 -4.04 3.11 19.59
N ASN A 85 -4.22 3.70 20.76
CA ASN A 85 -5.22 4.74 20.96
C ASN A 85 -4.89 5.98 20.09
N ARG A 86 -5.83 6.39 19.23
CA ARG A 86 -5.68 7.55 18.34
C ARG A 86 -5.38 8.88 19.04
N LYS A 87 -5.72 9.01 20.32
CA LYS A 87 -5.47 10.23 21.10
C LYS A 87 -4.04 10.32 21.66
N GLN A 88 -3.29 9.20 21.70
CA GLN A 88 -1.89 9.23 22.11
C GLN A 88 -1.05 9.89 21.02
N LYS A 89 0.05 10.54 21.43
CA LYS A 89 1.03 11.07 20.50
C LYS A 89 1.52 9.96 19.56
N ARG A 90 1.62 10.26 18.28
CA ARG A 90 2.17 9.33 17.27
C ARG A 90 3.69 9.47 17.25
N GLY A 91 4.38 8.35 17.09
CA GLY A 91 5.81 8.33 16.80
C GLY A 91 6.07 8.53 15.31
N TYR A 92 7.28 8.94 14.97
CA TYR A 92 7.80 8.88 13.62
C TYR A 92 8.73 7.67 13.49
N LEU A 93 8.49 6.86 12.48
CA LEU A 93 9.24 5.64 12.20
C LEU A 93 10.14 5.90 10.99
N ALA A 94 11.39 5.45 11.04
CA ALA A 94 12.34 5.62 9.95
C ALA A 94 12.93 4.26 9.57
N ASN A 95 12.52 3.73 8.43
CA ASN A 95 12.94 2.44 7.89
C ASN A 95 12.81 1.28 8.91
N VAL A 96 11.63 1.17 9.52
CA VAL A 96 11.36 0.17 10.56
C VAL A 96 10.63 -1.02 9.95
N ASP A 97 11.05 -2.22 10.30
CA ASP A 97 10.33 -3.45 9.94
C ASP A 97 9.04 -3.52 10.74
N VAL A 98 7.93 -3.62 10.03
CA VAL A 98 6.58 -3.78 10.58
C VAL A 98 6.29 -5.26 10.73
N TYR A 99 5.83 -5.68 11.90
CA TYR A 99 5.45 -7.07 12.11
C TYR A 99 4.30 -7.48 11.19
N VAL A 100 4.48 -8.59 10.48
CA VAL A 100 3.49 -9.19 9.55
C VAL A 100 3.23 -10.63 9.97
N ILE A 101 1.96 -10.99 10.11
CA ILE A 101 1.55 -12.39 10.36
C ILE A 101 1.41 -13.08 8.99
N GLY A 102 2.42 -13.86 8.63
CA GLY A 102 2.47 -14.58 7.35
C GLY A 102 3.78 -14.38 6.61
N ASP A 103 3.73 -14.55 5.29
CA ASP A 103 4.91 -14.67 4.43
C ASP A 103 5.38 -13.36 3.76
N GLY A 104 4.86 -12.23 4.16
CA GLY A 104 5.28 -10.91 3.67
C GLY A 104 6.25 -10.21 4.61
N SER A 105 6.93 -9.17 4.13
CA SER A 105 7.60 -8.19 4.97
C SER A 105 7.22 -6.79 4.55
N ILE A 106 7.11 -5.90 5.53
CA ILE A 106 6.79 -4.49 5.34
C ILE A 106 7.85 -3.67 6.05
N THR A 107 8.50 -2.76 5.34
CA THR A 107 9.30 -1.68 5.93
C THR A 107 8.53 -0.37 5.83
N TYR A 108 8.64 0.47 6.83
CA TYR A 108 7.84 1.68 6.92
C TYR A 108 8.67 2.89 7.34
N THR A 109 8.45 3.99 6.65
CA THR A 109 8.92 5.32 7.05
C THR A 109 7.75 6.29 7.02
N GLY A 110 7.53 7.00 8.12
CA GLY A 110 6.47 7.98 8.27
C GLY A 110 5.97 8.10 9.71
N GLU A 111 4.96 8.93 9.91
CA GLU A 111 4.24 8.98 11.19
C GLU A 111 3.42 7.70 11.38
N GLU A 112 3.33 7.16 12.61
CA GLU A 112 2.55 5.95 12.90
C GLU A 112 1.14 6.01 12.31
N LEU A 113 0.78 5.00 11.52
CA LEU A 113 -0.58 4.80 11.03
C LEU A 113 -1.41 3.98 12.04
N ARG A 114 -2.67 4.33 12.18
CA ARG A 114 -3.60 3.70 13.12
C ARG A 114 -4.92 3.34 12.44
N GLN A 115 -5.84 2.74 13.18
CA GLN A 115 -7.11 2.24 12.66
C GLN A 115 -8.03 3.31 12.05
N ASP A 116 -7.87 4.58 12.42
CA ASP A 116 -8.56 5.70 11.75
C ASP A 116 -7.97 6.02 10.38
N ASP A 117 -6.65 5.92 10.21
CA ASP A 117 -5.99 6.04 8.90
C ASP A 117 -6.36 4.87 7.98
N GLU A 118 -6.42 3.64 8.54
CA GLU A 118 -6.90 2.47 7.79
C GLU A 118 -8.34 2.64 7.30
N THR A 119 -9.23 3.15 8.14
CA THR A 119 -10.62 3.41 7.78
C THR A 119 -10.72 4.39 6.60
N VAL A 120 -9.93 5.46 6.62
CA VAL A 120 -9.83 6.41 5.51
C VAL A 120 -9.25 5.74 4.26
N TRP A 121 -8.15 5.01 4.40
CA TRP A 121 -7.51 4.32 3.28
C TRP A 121 -8.42 3.30 2.61
N LEU A 122 -9.10 2.46 3.38
CA LEU A 122 -10.07 1.48 2.86
C LEU A 122 -11.18 2.12 2.04
N HIS A 123 -11.69 3.27 2.50
CA HIS A 123 -12.73 3.97 1.76
C HIS A 123 -12.18 4.67 0.50
N LEU A 124 -10.94 5.18 0.52
CA LEU A 124 -10.28 5.70 -0.68
C LEU A 124 -10.07 4.62 -1.73
N ILE A 125 -9.60 3.43 -1.35
CA ILE A 125 -9.46 2.28 -2.24
C ILE A 125 -10.84 1.87 -2.81
N HIS A 126 -11.88 1.88 -1.98
CA HIS A 126 -13.23 1.58 -2.45
C HIS A 126 -13.73 2.58 -3.51
N LEU A 127 -13.49 3.86 -3.33
CA LEU A 127 -13.81 4.88 -4.33
C LEU A 127 -12.99 4.68 -5.62
N ALA A 128 -11.72 4.30 -5.49
CA ALA A 128 -10.81 4.09 -6.60
C ALA A 128 -11.16 2.87 -7.48
N ARG A 129 -11.97 1.91 -7.00
CA ARG A 129 -12.28 0.67 -7.73
C ARG A 129 -12.94 0.89 -9.10
N ASN A 130 -13.63 2.01 -9.27
CA ASN A 130 -14.30 2.38 -10.52
C ASN A 130 -13.46 3.32 -11.40
N THR A 131 -12.24 3.66 -10.95
CA THR A 131 -11.32 4.56 -11.64
C THR A 131 -10.14 3.76 -12.18
N PRO A 132 -9.68 4.03 -13.42
CA PRO A 132 -8.45 3.40 -13.91
C PRO A 132 -7.26 3.64 -12.98
N PRO A 133 -6.38 2.64 -12.78
CA PRO A 133 -5.21 2.78 -11.93
C PRO A 133 -4.36 4.01 -12.30
N GLY A 134 -3.97 4.80 -11.29
CA GLY A 134 -3.16 6.00 -11.49
C GLY A 134 -3.93 7.26 -11.90
N GLU A 135 -5.22 7.17 -12.17
CA GLU A 135 -6.08 8.33 -12.38
C GLU A 135 -6.55 8.98 -11.08
N LEU A 136 -7.10 10.19 -11.19
CA LEU A 136 -7.60 10.94 -10.05
C LEU A 136 -8.96 10.41 -9.57
N VAL A 137 -9.04 10.15 -8.28
CA VAL A 137 -10.29 9.83 -7.57
C VAL A 137 -10.79 11.11 -6.91
N GLU A 138 -12.02 11.52 -7.23
CA GLU A 138 -12.65 12.71 -6.71
C GLU A 138 -13.75 12.37 -5.70
N PHE A 139 -13.82 13.14 -4.61
CA PHE A 139 -14.85 12.94 -3.59
C PHE A 139 -15.14 14.22 -2.79
N GLY A 140 -16.38 14.38 -2.37
CA GLY A 140 -16.77 15.43 -1.44
C GLY A 140 -16.43 15.08 0.00
N PRO A 141 -15.75 15.93 0.78
CA PRO A 141 -15.37 15.64 2.17
C PRO A 141 -16.58 15.36 3.08
N HIS A 142 -17.73 16.00 2.82
CA HIS A 142 -18.97 15.75 3.57
C HIS A 142 -19.46 14.31 3.40
N ALA A 143 -19.61 13.86 2.14
CA ALA A 143 -20.06 12.51 1.83
C ALA A 143 -19.06 11.47 2.36
N PHE A 144 -17.76 11.76 2.20
CA PHE A 144 -16.70 10.90 2.70
C PHE A 144 -16.76 10.71 4.22
N CYS A 145 -16.86 11.79 4.99
CA CYS A 145 -16.95 11.70 6.46
C CYS A 145 -18.16 10.87 6.88
N LYS A 146 -19.32 11.07 6.26
CA LYS A 146 -20.51 10.24 6.53
C LYS A 146 -20.28 8.76 6.20
N ALA A 147 -19.66 8.47 5.06
CA ALA A 147 -19.38 7.10 4.62
C ALA A 147 -18.39 6.35 5.53
N VAL A 148 -17.56 7.07 6.29
CA VAL A 148 -16.64 6.48 7.30
C VAL A 148 -17.19 6.61 8.74
N GLY A 149 -18.47 6.91 8.90
CA GLY A 149 -19.13 6.97 10.20
C GLY A 149 -18.77 8.20 11.05
N TRP A 150 -18.26 9.29 10.43
CA TRP A 150 -17.93 10.51 11.14
C TRP A 150 -18.99 11.58 10.93
N ASP A 151 -19.13 12.48 11.92
CA ASP A 151 -19.92 13.70 11.74
C ASP A 151 -19.32 14.59 10.66
N ALA A 152 -20.17 15.35 9.96
CA ALA A 152 -19.74 16.24 8.91
C ALA A 152 -19.43 17.63 9.49
N SER A 153 -18.38 17.74 10.30
CA SER A 153 -17.93 18.96 10.97
C SER A 153 -16.55 19.42 10.48
N GLY A 154 -16.20 20.65 10.77
CA GLY A 154 -14.86 21.17 10.48
C GLY A 154 -13.73 20.36 11.11
N LYS A 155 -13.97 19.79 12.31
CA LYS A 155 -13.02 18.89 13.00
C LYS A 155 -12.85 17.58 12.22
N SER A 156 -13.93 17.00 11.73
CA SER A 156 -13.89 15.77 10.92
C SER A 156 -13.22 16.00 9.57
N TYR A 157 -13.45 17.14 8.93
CA TYR A 157 -12.74 17.49 7.69
C TYR A 157 -11.24 17.69 7.92
N GLN A 158 -10.85 18.30 9.05
CA GLN A 158 -9.44 18.41 9.41
C GLN A 158 -8.84 17.03 9.65
N ARG A 159 -9.51 16.18 10.45
CA ARG A 159 -9.09 14.79 10.70
C ARG A 159 -8.92 14.00 9.40
N LEU A 160 -9.84 14.16 8.44
CA LEU A 160 -9.75 13.51 7.12
C LEU A 160 -8.47 13.96 6.38
N ARG A 161 -8.20 15.27 6.35
CA ARG A 161 -6.98 15.80 5.74
C ARG A 161 -5.73 15.27 6.42
N ASP A 162 -5.72 15.24 7.76
CA ASP A 162 -4.57 14.74 8.53
C ASP A 162 -4.31 13.25 8.24
N CYS A 163 -5.35 12.42 8.15
CA CYS A 163 -5.21 11.01 7.76
C CYS A 163 -4.63 10.88 6.34
N ILE A 164 -5.18 11.62 5.36
CA ILE A 164 -4.68 11.53 3.97
C ILE A 164 -3.24 12.07 3.88
N THR A 165 -2.90 13.14 4.60
CA THR A 165 -1.54 13.68 4.65
C THR A 165 -0.56 12.65 5.23
N ARG A 166 -0.93 11.92 6.31
CA ARG A 166 -0.10 10.83 6.83
C ARG A 166 0.09 9.71 5.81
N LEU A 167 -0.99 9.27 5.16
CA LEU A 167 -0.94 8.27 4.11
C LEU A 167 -0.08 8.71 2.91
N GLN A 168 -0.06 10.00 2.60
CA GLN A 168 0.77 10.59 1.56
C GLN A 168 2.25 10.63 1.97
N ALA A 169 2.53 11.01 3.21
CA ALA A 169 3.90 11.17 3.74
C ALA A 169 4.53 9.82 4.14
N THR A 170 4.13 8.71 3.51
CA THR A 170 4.67 7.38 3.76
C THR A 170 5.70 6.98 2.71
N ALA A 171 6.76 6.29 3.14
CA ALA A 171 7.49 5.38 2.28
C ALA A 171 7.23 3.95 2.80
N LEU A 172 6.42 3.22 2.05
CA LEU A 172 6.03 1.85 2.35
C LEU A 172 6.82 0.91 1.44
N GLY A 173 7.77 0.17 2.02
CA GLY A 173 8.43 -0.95 1.35
C GLY A 173 7.62 -2.21 1.62
N VAL A 174 7.15 -2.89 0.58
CA VAL A 174 6.46 -4.17 0.72
C VAL A 174 7.20 -5.19 -0.11
N TYR A 175 7.60 -6.28 0.53
CA TYR A 175 8.06 -7.47 -0.15
C TYR A 175 7.01 -8.57 -0.01
N SER A 176 6.54 -9.07 -1.12
CA SER A 176 5.64 -10.22 -1.17
C SER A 176 6.35 -11.40 -1.82
N LYS A 177 6.42 -12.52 -1.10
CA LYS A 177 6.95 -13.78 -1.68
C LYS A 177 6.18 -14.21 -2.93
N ARG A 178 4.91 -13.84 -3.00
CA ARG A 178 4.03 -14.11 -4.15
C ARG A 178 4.45 -13.35 -5.39
N LEU A 179 4.68 -12.04 -5.24
CA LEU A 179 5.13 -11.18 -6.36
C LEU A 179 6.61 -11.39 -6.68
N LYS A 180 7.38 -11.93 -5.72
CA LYS A 180 8.86 -12.05 -5.78
C LYS A 180 9.57 -10.72 -6.02
N GLU A 181 8.91 -9.64 -5.64
CA GLU A 181 9.38 -8.26 -5.83
C GLU A 181 9.24 -7.46 -4.53
N GLY A 182 10.13 -6.50 -4.36
CA GLY A 182 10.06 -5.47 -3.35
C GLY A 182 9.69 -4.14 -4.01
N LEU A 183 8.62 -3.51 -3.55
CA LEU A 183 8.18 -2.21 -4.00
C LEU A 183 8.28 -1.20 -2.87
N SER A 184 8.71 0.02 -3.18
CA SER A 184 8.67 1.15 -2.25
C SER A 184 7.79 2.24 -2.84
N LEU A 185 6.74 2.61 -2.12
CA LEU A 185 5.75 3.55 -2.61
C LEU A 185 5.11 4.37 -1.48
N SER A 186 4.51 5.52 -1.83
CA SER A 186 3.56 6.21 -0.98
C SER A 186 2.18 5.56 -1.12
N MET A 187 1.45 5.40 -0.02
CA MET A 187 0.08 4.84 -0.07
C MET A 187 -0.88 5.75 -0.85
N ILE A 188 -0.66 7.07 -0.80
CA ILE A 188 -1.43 8.10 -1.52
C ILE A 188 -0.43 9.09 -2.15
N PRO A 189 0.10 8.85 -3.35
CA PRO A 189 1.14 9.68 -3.95
C PRO A 189 0.69 11.11 -4.31
N PHE A 190 -0.61 11.36 -4.35
CA PHE A 190 -1.14 12.69 -4.66
C PHE A 190 -2.40 12.99 -3.86
N PHE A 191 -2.44 14.21 -3.28
CA PHE A 191 -3.61 14.76 -2.58
C PHE A 191 -3.76 16.25 -2.86
N ARG A 192 -4.93 16.68 -3.37
CA ARG A 192 -5.29 18.08 -3.58
C ARG A 192 -6.60 18.41 -2.89
N TRP A 193 -6.57 19.40 -2.02
CA TRP A 193 -7.72 19.88 -1.23
C TRP A 193 -7.84 21.40 -1.14
N LYS A 194 -6.86 22.11 -1.71
CA LYS A 194 -6.86 23.59 -1.84
C LYS A 194 -6.65 23.98 -3.29
N ASN A 195 -7.19 25.16 -3.65
CA ASN A 195 -6.90 25.84 -4.91
C ASN A 195 -5.59 26.66 -4.82
N ALA A 196 -5.24 27.36 -5.91
CA ALA A 196 -4.04 28.17 -5.99
C ALA A 196 -4.03 29.34 -4.98
N GLU A 197 -5.22 29.85 -4.61
CA GLU A 197 -5.43 30.95 -3.66
C GLU A 197 -5.44 30.45 -2.19
N GLY A 198 -5.27 29.13 -1.96
CA GLY A 198 -5.24 28.54 -0.63
C GLY A 198 -6.62 28.23 -0.03
N HIS A 199 -7.71 28.44 -0.75
CA HIS A 199 -9.05 28.11 -0.30
C HIS A 199 -9.34 26.62 -0.41
N ALA A 200 -10.07 26.06 0.57
CA ALA A 200 -10.47 24.69 0.55
C ALA A 200 -11.40 24.37 -0.64
N LEU A 201 -11.11 23.32 -1.35
CA LEU A 201 -11.94 22.82 -2.45
C LEU A 201 -13.23 22.16 -1.93
N LYS A 202 -14.31 22.25 -2.69
CA LYS A 202 -15.54 21.51 -2.44
C LYS A 202 -15.36 20.02 -2.69
N THR A 203 -14.47 19.66 -3.61
CA THR A 203 -14.14 18.29 -4.01
C THR A 203 -12.65 18.07 -3.82
N TYR A 204 -12.28 17.04 -3.06
CA TYR A 204 -10.91 16.60 -2.85
C TYR A 204 -10.51 15.61 -3.95
N GLN A 205 -9.25 15.56 -4.26
CA GLN A 205 -8.69 14.67 -5.28
C GLN A 205 -7.50 13.92 -4.72
N VAL A 206 -7.50 12.61 -4.90
CA VAL A 206 -6.37 11.73 -4.56
C VAL A 206 -5.98 10.87 -5.76
N ARG A 207 -4.78 10.32 -5.72
CA ARG A 207 -4.34 9.27 -6.62
C ARG A 207 -3.88 8.09 -5.78
N ILE A 208 -4.29 6.89 -6.18
CA ILE A 208 -3.77 5.65 -5.64
C ILE A 208 -2.61 5.20 -6.54
N ALA A 209 -1.52 4.74 -5.94
CA ALA A 209 -0.40 4.20 -6.71
C ALA A 209 -0.86 2.97 -7.50
N PRO A 210 -0.61 2.90 -8.83
CA PRO A 210 -0.98 1.73 -9.61
C PRO A 210 -0.38 0.44 -9.06
N GLU A 211 0.83 0.50 -8.53
CA GLU A 211 1.55 -0.62 -7.92
C GLU A 211 0.83 -1.16 -6.67
N MET A 212 0.08 -0.31 -5.97
CA MET A 212 -0.75 -0.75 -4.84
C MET A 212 -1.86 -1.72 -5.29
N VAL A 213 -2.34 -1.58 -6.51
CA VAL A 213 -3.40 -2.45 -7.06
C VAL A 213 -2.90 -3.89 -7.25
N GLU A 214 -1.61 -4.09 -7.50
CA GLU A 214 -0.99 -5.41 -7.69
C GLU A 214 -1.09 -6.29 -6.43
N PHE A 215 -1.13 -5.67 -5.25
CA PHE A 215 -1.31 -6.42 -3.99
C PHE A 215 -2.72 -7.02 -3.84
N PHE A 216 -3.70 -6.57 -4.63
CA PHE A 216 -5.05 -7.11 -4.65
C PHE A 216 -5.23 -8.32 -5.58
N GLY A 217 -4.18 -9.07 -5.89
CA GLY A 217 -4.28 -10.28 -6.74
C GLY A 217 -5.43 -11.20 -6.33
N GLU A 218 -5.95 -12.03 -7.27
CA GLU A 218 -7.25 -12.72 -7.25
C GLU A 218 -7.64 -13.47 -5.95
N VAL A 219 -6.71 -13.88 -5.11
CA VAL A 219 -6.96 -14.65 -3.87
C VAL A 219 -6.24 -14.09 -2.64
N HIS A 220 -5.67 -12.89 -2.74
CA HIS A 220 -4.79 -12.34 -1.70
C HIS A 220 -5.29 -11.06 -1.06
N TYR A 221 -6.57 -10.80 -1.15
CA TYR A 221 -7.20 -9.69 -0.46
C TYR A 221 -8.40 -10.17 0.37
N THR A 222 -8.69 -9.42 1.41
CA THR A 222 -9.81 -9.65 2.32
C THR A 222 -10.92 -8.67 2.00
N GLN A 223 -12.14 -9.17 1.95
CA GLN A 223 -13.36 -8.36 1.97
C GLN A 223 -13.99 -8.44 3.35
N PHE A 224 -14.50 -7.33 3.84
CA PHE A 224 -15.23 -7.28 5.10
C PHE A 224 -16.39 -6.31 5.03
N GLU A 225 -17.46 -6.63 5.76
CA GLU A 225 -18.68 -5.84 5.84
C GLU A 225 -18.38 -4.48 6.48
N TRP A 226 -18.72 -3.41 5.73
CA TRP A 226 -18.35 -2.06 6.13
C TRP A 226 -19.11 -1.57 7.36
N GLU A 227 -20.41 -1.86 7.43
CA GLU A 227 -21.22 -1.48 8.58
C GLU A 227 -20.77 -2.16 9.87
N GLN A 228 -20.41 -3.46 9.81
CA GLN A 228 -19.83 -4.16 10.95
C GLN A 228 -18.55 -3.46 11.43
N ARG A 229 -17.65 -3.11 10.48
CA ARG A 229 -16.41 -2.41 10.83
C ARG A 229 -16.66 -1.05 11.48
N LEU A 230 -17.61 -0.27 10.94
CA LEU A 230 -17.93 1.07 11.46
C LEU A 230 -18.61 1.03 12.85
N ALA A 231 -19.35 -0.03 13.13
CA ALA A 231 -19.97 -0.24 14.43
C ALA A 231 -18.98 -0.66 15.52
N LEU A 232 -17.78 -1.11 15.16
CA LEU A 232 -16.75 -1.52 16.10
C LEU A 232 -16.04 -0.32 16.76
N PRO A 233 -15.63 -0.44 18.03
CA PRO A 233 -14.69 0.49 18.63
C PRO A 233 -13.37 0.53 17.82
N SER A 234 -12.92 1.73 17.48
CA SER A 234 -11.63 1.91 16.78
C SER A 234 -10.47 1.41 17.64
N GLY A 235 -9.53 0.70 17.05
CA GLY A 235 -8.39 0.11 17.71
C GLY A 235 -8.39 -1.41 17.59
N LEU A 236 -8.23 -2.13 18.71
CA LEU A 236 -8.02 -3.59 18.67
C LEU A 236 -9.20 -4.35 18.04
N ALA A 237 -10.44 -3.95 18.30
CA ALA A 237 -11.61 -4.60 17.70
C ALA A 237 -11.63 -4.45 16.17
N SER A 238 -11.32 -3.25 15.65
CA SER A 238 -11.22 -3.01 14.21
C SER A 238 -10.07 -3.80 13.58
N TRP A 239 -8.92 -3.90 14.26
CA TRP A 239 -7.80 -4.69 13.78
C TRP A 239 -8.12 -6.19 13.75
N LEU A 240 -8.69 -6.74 14.83
CA LEU A 240 -9.10 -8.14 14.89
C LEU A 240 -10.18 -8.49 13.85
N HIS A 241 -11.08 -7.56 13.55
CA HIS A 241 -12.05 -7.73 12.48
C HIS A 241 -11.36 -7.99 11.14
N GLY A 242 -10.41 -7.15 10.73
CA GLY A 242 -9.63 -7.33 9.51
C GLY A 242 -8.82 -8.64 9.54
N TYR A 243 -8.12 -8.89 10.65
CA TYR A 243 -7.31 -10.08 10.82
C TYR A 243 -8.13 -11.37 10.68
N PHE A 244 -9.22 -11.53 11.43
CA PHE A 244 -10.04 -12.75 11.35
C PHE A 244 -10.82 -12.83 10.03
N ALA A 245 -11.23 -11.71 9.43
CA ALA A 245 -11.84 -11.70 8.11
C ALA A 245 -10.88 -12.25 7.04
N SER A 246 -9.57 -12.06 7.20
CA SER A 246 -8.54 -12.54 6.27
C SER A 246 -8.34 -14.06 6.28
N HIS A 247 -8.99 -14.77 7.17
CA HIS A 247 -8.92 -16.23 7.29
C HIS A 247 -10.30 -16.84 7.02
N ARG A 248 -10.39 -17.77 6.10
CA ARG A 248 -11.65 -18.50 5.86
C ARG A 248 -12.08 -19.27 7.11
N GLU A 249 -11.14 -19.98 7.70
CA GLU A 249 -11.28 -20.70 8.97
C GLU A 249 -10.15 -20.24 9.90
N PRO A 250 -10.42 -19.33 10.84
CA PRO A 250 -9.39 -18.84 11.74
C PRO A 250 -8.82 -19.94 12.62
N PHE A 251 -7.51 -20.14 12.58
CA PHE A 251 -6.79 -20.98 13.53
C PHE A 251 -6.67 -20.28 14.88
N PRO A 252 -6.51 -21.06 15.97
CA PRO A 252 -6.19 -20.50 17.27
C PRO A 252 -4.93 -19.61 17.20
N VAL A 253 -5.03 -18.39 17.73
CA VAL A 253 -3.93 -17.41 17.68
C VAL A 253 -3.46 -17.09 19.09
N LYS A 254 -2.14 -16.97 19.28
CA LYS A 254 -1.57 -16.58 20.57
C LYS A 254 -1.84 -15.11 20.89
N LEU A 255 -2.05 -14.79 22.17
CA LEU A 255 -2.17 -13.40 22.61
C LEU A 255 -0.96 -12.56 22.21
N GLU A 256 0.24 -13.14 22.28
CA GLU A 256 1.47 -12.51 21.83
C GLU A 256 1.44 -12.13 20.35
N THR A 257 1.01 -13.04 19.48
CA THR A 257 0.86 -12.78 18.05
C THR A 257 -0.14 -11.65 17.77
N ILE A 258 -1.24 -11.59 18.54
CA ILE A 258 -2.19 -10.47 18.48
C ILE A 258 -1.53 -9.16 18.93
N ARG A 259 -0.74 -9.19 20.00
CA ARG A 259 -0.02 -8.02 20.51
C ARG A 259 0.90 -7.44 19.44
N GLU A 260 1.74 -8.28 18.86
CA GLU A 260 2.71 -7.89 17.83
C GLU A 260 2.02 -7.47 16.53
N GLY A 261 1.08 -8.27 16.03
CA GLY A 261 0.34 -7.98 14.81
C GLY A 261 -0.52 -6.72 14.88
N ALA A 262 -1.08 -6.43 16.06
CA ALA A 262 -1.83 -5.19 16.30
C ALA A 262 -0.92 -4.00 16.71
N GLY A 263 0.40 -4.19 16.79
CA GLY A 263 1.37 -3.14 17.15
C GLY A 263 1.16 -2.56 18.56
N LEU A 264 0.68 -3.37 19.51
CA LEU A 264 0.44 -2.92 20.88
C LEU A 264 1.73 -2.94 21.70
N THR A 265 1.94 -1.90 22.51
CA THR A 265 3.13 -1.74 23.38
C THR A 265 2.93 -2.26 24.81
N MET A 266 1.86 -2.98 25.04
CA MET A 266 1.44 -3.44 26.35
C MET A 266 2.28 -4.65 26.78
N GLU A 267 2.93 -4.58 27.94
CA GLU A 267 3.81 -5.64 28.45
C GLU A 267 3.06 -6.70 29.27
N ARG A 268 2.01 -6.30 29.99
CA ARG A 268 1.27 -7.19 30.89
C ARG A 268 0.24 -8.04 30.15
N LEU A 269 0.40 -9.35 30.19
CA LEU A 269 -0.49 -10.32 29.52
C LEU A 269 -1.92 -10.33 30.08
N ASP A 270 -2.11 -10.06 31.36
CA ASP A 270 -3.45 -9.96 31.97
C ASP A 270 -4.25 -8.80 31.35
N HIS A 271 -3.68 -7.60 31.27
CA HIS A 271 -4.31 -6.46 30.60
C HIS A 271 -4.52 -6.69 29.10
N LEU A 272 -3.61 -7.39 28.43
CA LEU A 272 -3.79 -7.77 27.03
C LEU A 272 -4.99 -8.70 26.87
N ARG A 273 -5.10 -9.72 27.75
CA ARG A 273 -6.22 -10.67 27.74
C ARG A 273 -7.56 -9.96 27.92
N GLU A 274 -7.66 -9.04 28.88
CA GLU A 274 -8.87 -8.24 29.10
C GLU A 274 -9.25 -7.42 27.86
N LYS A 275 -8.29 -6.74 27.24
CA LYS A 275 -8.53 -5.95 26.03
C LYS A 275 -8.92 -6.82 24.83
N VAL A 276 -8.28 -7.97 24.66
CA VAL A 276 -8.63 -8.93 23.61
C VAL A 276 -10.04 -9.46 23.85
N ALA A 277 -10.38 -9.84 25.08
CA ALA A 277 -11.73 -10.30 25.41
C ALA A 277 -12.80 -9.23 25.11
N ALA A 278 -12.56 -7.98 25.50
CA ALA A 278 -13.46 -6.87 25.20
C ALA A 278 -13.62 -6.63 23.69
N ALA A 279 -12.53 -6.75 22.93
CA ALA A 279 -12.56 -6.60 21.48
C ALA A 279 -13.29 -7.76 20.79
N LEU A 280 -13.10 -9.01 21.25
CA LEU A 280 -13.82 -10.18 20.75
C LEU A 280 -15.31 -10.11 21.04
N GLU A 281 -15.68 -9.60 22.23
CA GLU A 281 -17.10 -9.39 22.57
C GLU A 281 -17.74 -8.31 21.68
N ALA A 282 -17.01 -7.25 21.35
CA ALA A 282 -17.48 -6.26 20.37
C ALA A 282 -17.72 -6.91 19.01
N LEU A 283 -16.82 -7.78 18.55
CA LEU A 283 -16.99 -8.53 17.27
C LEU A 283 -18.19 -9.46 17.32
N ARG A 284 -18.48 -10.09 18.44
CA ARG A 284 -19.68 -10.90 18.64
C ARG A 284 -20.95 -10.04 18.60
N THR A 285 -20.92 -8.89 19.26
CA THR A 285 -22.06 -7.96 19.32
C THR A 285 -22.48 -7.44 17.92
N VAL A 286 -21.53 -7.19 17.03
CA VAL A 286 -21.82 -6.77 15.64
C VAL A 286 -22.16 -7.96 14.72
N GLY A 287 -22.24 -9.18 15.24
CA GLY A 287 -22.60 -10.36 14.45
C GLY A 287 -21.48 -10.90 13.58
N PHE A 288 -20.23 -10.49 13.78
CA PHE A 288 -19.08 -11.04 13.04
C PHE A 288 -18.61 -12.39 13.61
N LEU A 289 -18.71 -12.58 14.93
CA LEU A 289 -18.40 -13.84 15.60
C LEU A 289 -19.68 -14.47 16.18
N VAL A 290 -19.80 -15.78 16.01
CA VAL A 290 -20.79 -16.60 16.75
C VAL A 290 -20.34 -16.80 18.17
N SER A 291 -19.09 -17.18 18.37
CA SER A 291 -18.52 -17.43 19.68
C SER A 291 -17.01 -17.20 19.71
N TRP A 292 -16.48 -17.02 20.91
CA TRP A 292 -15.05 -16.93 21.15
C TRP A 292 -14.72 -17.49 22.54
N ARG A 293 -13.46 -17.90 22.72
CA ARG A 293 -12.90 -18.22 24.05
C ARG A 293 -11.40 -17.96 24.06
N VAL A 294 -10.88 -17.72 25.25
CA VAL A 294 -9.45 -17.60 25.50
C VAL A 294 -9.06 -18.68 26.50
N GLU A 295 -8.24 -19.63 26.08
CA GLU A 295 -7.72 -20.70 26.92
C GLU A 295 -6.21 -20.56 27.04
N LYS A 296 -5.70 -20.38 28.26
CA LYS A 296 -4.30 -20.02 28.49
C LYS A 296 -3.95 -18.75 27.69
N ASP A 297 -3.10 -18.88 26.66
CA ASP A 297 -2.67 -17.79 25.80
C ASP A 297 -3.16 -17.93 24.36
N LEU A 298 -4.12 -18.82 24.11
CA LEU A 298 -4.70 -19.07 22.81
C LEU A 298 -6.11 -18.51 22.73
N VAL A 299 -6.37 -17.76 21.67
CA VAL A 299 -7.67 -17.22 21.30
C VAL A 299 -8.28 -18.09 20.23
N TYR A 300 -9.49 -18.58 20.47
CA TYR A 300 -10.31 -19.36 19.56
C TYR A 300 -11.53 -18.54 19.17
N VAL A 301 -11.87 -18.53 17.89
CA VAL A 301 -13.05 -17.82 17.37
C VAL A 301 -13.81 -18.70 16.40
N VAL A 302 -15.11 -18.52 16.36
CA VAL A 302 -16.02 -19.09 15.33
C VAL A 302 -16.69 -17.90 14.65
N ARG A 303 -16.49 -17.77 13.36
CA ARG A 303 -17.11 -16.72 12.54
C ARG A 303 -18.58 -17.05 12.26
N ALA A 304 -19.38 -16.00 12.05
CA ALA A 304 -20.77 -16.10 11.62
C ALA A 304 -20.90 -16.47 10.12
#